data_ff720c88de341a901621b58c4ce87b8f
#
_entry.id   ff720c88de341a901621b58c4ce87b8f
#
_cell.length_a   1.000
_cell.length_b   1.000
_cell.length_c   1.000
_cell.angle_alpha   90.00
_cell.angle_beta   90.00
_cell.angle_gamma   90.00
#
_symmetry.space_group_name_H-M   'P 1'
#
loop_
_entity.id
_entity.type
_entity.pdbx_description
1 polymer ?
#
loop_
_entity_poly.entity_id
_entity_poly.type
_entity_poly.pdbx_seq_one_letter_code
_entity_poly.pdbx_strand_id
1 'polypeptide(L)'
;MSTIRDSLHFIYAGRTSEEFGLLNVNVNNGLYEESFLPRRQIIEEKIQGRDIPYFFGFDYEPLQFQVSFAFKDTWDNQKIREICRWLKQPYYQPLSFSNDLDRIYYCVVIDEAQLIHNGCKQGYINLTFRCNSPYSYSPVYTTQVYDYSNNPLGSDLVFVNSGDLECKPDVFIQKIGDGDVSIINLSDGGKEFKFIGLLDGEEITVDCENENIETNLPNAYRYNNFNNQFLSFVVGYNYLKVNGNCKLQFRYRFKRLM
;
A
#
# COMPACT_ATOMS: atom_id res chain seq x y z
N MET A 1 -9.98 -10.73 -13.52
CA MET A 1 -9.69 -9.47 -12.80
C MET A 1 -11.03 -8.81 -12.59
N SER A 2 -11.49 -8.66 -11.36
CA SER A 2 -12.74 -7.93 -11.08
C SER A 2 -12.44 -6.44 -11.11
N THR A 3 -13.35 -5.65 -11.69
CA THR A 3 -13.25 -4.20 -11.67
C THR A 3 -13.97 -3.63 -10.44
N ILE A 4 -13.71 -2.36 -10.10
CA ILE A 4 -14.43 -1.64 -9.03
C ILE A 4 -15.96 -1.70 -9.28
N ARG A 5 -16.36 -1.65 -10.54
CA ARG A 5 -17.76 -1.56 -10.97
C ARG A 5 -18.51 -2.87 -10.91
N ASP A 6 -17.80 -4.00 -10.88
CA ASP A 6 -18.42 -5.33 -10.76
C ASP A 6 -18.93 -5.61 -9.34
N SER A 7 -18.49 -4.83 -8.35
CA SER A 7 -18.86 -5.02 -6.96
C SER A 7 -20.17 -4.31 -6.60
N LEU A 8 -21.10 -5.04 -6.00
CA LEU A 8 -22.35 -4.49 -5.54
C LEU A 8 -22.19 -3.60 -4.29
N HIS A 9 -21.27 -3.95 -3.44
CA HIS A 9 -21.00 -3.27 -2.18
C HIS A 9 -19.50 -2.92 -2.03
N PHE A 10 -19.23 -2.00 -1.12
CA PHE A 10 -17.87 -1.63 -0.72
C PHE A 10 -17.75 -1.53 0.80
N ILE A 11 -16.53 -1.64 1.29
CA ILE A 11 -16.18 -1.46 2.69
C ILE A 11 -15.29 -0.22 2.78
N TYR A 12 -15.69 0.77 3.56
CA TYR A 12 -14.95 2.00 3.76
C TYR A 12 -14.87 2.36 5.24
N ALA A 13 -13.69 2.70 5.73
CA ALA A 13 -13.47 3.05 7.14
C ALA A 13 -14.05 1.99 8.11
N GLY A 14 -13.92 0.71 7.77
CA GLY A 14 -14.35 -0.43 8.59
C GLY A 14 -15.86 -0.73 8.57
N ARG A 15 -16.66 -0.02 7.74
CA ARG A 15 -18.11 -0.27 7.61
C ARG A 15 -18.48 -0.59 6.17
N THR A 16 -19.46 -1.45 5.98
CA THR A 16 -19.96 -1.84 4.65
C THR A 16 -21.08 -0.92 4.16
N SER A 17 -21.10 -0.65 2.87
CA SER A 17 -22.20 0.08 2.21
C SER A 17 -23.55 -0.63 2.36
N GLU A 18 -23.54 -1.95 2.54
CA GLU A 18 -24.75 -2.75 2.77
C GLU A 18 -25.49 -2.36 4.05
N GLU A 19 -24.77 -2.03 5.14
CA GLU A 19 -25.35 -1.53 6.41
C GLU A 19 -26.23 -0.29 6.19
N PHE A 20 -25.87 0.51 5.19
CA PHE A 20 -26.59 1.71 4.80
C PHE A 20 -27.60 1.48 3.66
N GLY A 21 -27.72 0.24 3.17
CA GLY A 21 -28.55 -0.08 2.01
C GLY A 21 -28.11 0.66 0.74
N LEU A 22 -26.80 0.87 0.58
CA LEU A 22 -26.22 1.49 -0.61
C LEU A 22 -25.72 0.42 -1.57
N LEU A 23 -26.10 0.54 -2.84
CA LEU A 23 -25.76 -0.36 -3.91
C LEU A 23 -24.95 0.39 -4.96
N ASN A 24 -23.87 -0.20 -5.45
CA ASN A 24 -23.14 0.34 -6.59
C ASN A 24 -24.01 0.25 -7.86
N VAL A 25 -24.11 1.36 -8.58
CA VAL A 25 -24.96 1.46 -9.76
C VAL A 25 -24.25 2.19 -10.89
N ASN A 26 -24.61 1.84 -12.10
CA ASN A 26 -24.26 2.62 -13.28
C ASN A 26 -25.37 3.60 -13.62
N VAL A 27 -25.05 4.88 -13.63
CA VAL A 27 -25.96 5.95 -13.96
C VAL A 27 -25.78 6.41 -15.42
N ASN A 28 -24.70 5.96 -16.09
CA ASN A 28 -24.30 6.36 -17.44
C ASN A 28 -24.48 5.19 -18.43
N ASN A 29 -25.41 5.27 -19.34
CA ASN A 29 -25.59 4.51 -20.60
C ASN A 29 -25.04 3.06 -20.70
N GLY A 30 -24.88 2.33 -19.60
CA GLY A 30 -24.57 0.89 -19.59
C GLY A 30 -23.08 0.51 -19.66
N LEU A 31 -22.15 1.42 -19.97
CA LEU A 31 -20.72 1.18 -19.90
C LEU A 31 -20.10 1.87 -18.69
N TYR A 32 -19.16 1.22 -18.04
CA TYR A 32 -18.37 1.79 -16.96
C TYR A 32 -17.04 2.32 -17.50
N GLU A 33 -16.66 3.50 -17.03
CA GLU A 33 -15.34 4.08 -17.26
C GLU A 33 -14.50 3.90 -16.01
N GLU A 34 -13.35 3.24 -16.16
CA GLU A 34 -12.38 3.03 -15.09
C GLU A 34 -10.98 3.40 -15.57
N SER A 35 -10.18 3.99 -14.68
CA SER A 35 -8.78 4.26 -15.00
C SER A 35 -8.03 2.94 -15.12
N PHE A 36 -7.49 2.67 -16.30
CA PHE A 36 -6.73 1.44 -16.57
C PHE A 36 -5.28 1.53 -16.06
N LEU A 37 -4.69 2.72 -16.06
CA LEU A 37 -3.34 2.98 -15.54
C LEU A 37 -3.35 4.28 -14.71
N PRO A 38 -2.47 4.39 -13.71
CA PRO A 38 -2.27 5.64 -13.01
C PRO A 38 -1.92 6.77 -13.98
N ARG A 39 -2.52 7.93 -13.78
CA ARG A 39 -2.16 9.11 -14.54
C ARG A 39 -0.73 9.51 -14.20
N ARG A 40 0.05 9.80 -15.24
CA ARG A 40 1.45 10.21 -15.08
C ARG A 40 1.79 11.38 -15.99
N GLN A 41 2.68 12.20 -15.52
CA GLN A 41 3.25 13.33 -16.29
C GLN A 41 4.73 13.06 -16.55
N ILE A 42 5.19 13.39 -17.74
CA ILE A 42 6.61 13.27 -18.10
C ILE A 42 7.35 14.44 -17.44
N ILE A 43 8.47 14.13 -16.79
CA ILE A 43 9.43 15.12 -16.31
C ILE A 43 10.56 15.14 -17.31
N GLU A 44 10.61 16.18 -18.12
CA GLU A 44 11.64 16.36 -19.14
C GLU A 44 12.02 17.83 -19.32
N GLU A 45 13.23 18.08 -19.82
CA GLU A 45 13.72 19.43 -20.13
C GLU A 45 14.25 19.48 -21.56
N LYS A 46 13.73 20.42 -22.34
CA LYS A 46 14.15 20.66 -23.71
C LYS A 46 15.16 21.78 -23.77
N ILE A 47 16.38 21.48 -24.21
CA ILE A 47 17.42 22.48 -24.44
C ILE A 47 17.28 23.02 -25.87
N GLN A 48 17.41 24.32 -26.02
CA GLN A 48 17.35 25.00 -27.33
C GLN A 48 18.44 24.45 -28.28
N GLY A 49 18.05 24.05 -29.49
CA GLY A 49 18.95 23.45 -30.48
C GLY A 49 19.07 21.91 -30.39
N ARG A 50 18.33 21.26 -29.51
CA ARG A 50 18.21 19.78 -29.48
C ARG A 50 16.78 19.35 -29.77
N ASP A 51 16.63 18.34 -30.62
CA ASP A 51 15.31 17.80 -30.98
C ASP A 51 14.76 16.86 -29.89
N ILE A 52 15.65 16.18 -29.17
CA ILE A 52 15.29 15.19 -28.13
C ILE A 52 15.48 15.85 -26.75
N PRO A 53 14.42 15.94 -25.93
CA PRO A 53 14.52 16.43 -24.56
C PRO A 53 15.31 15.48 -23.67
N TYR A 54 15.82 16.00 -22.55
CA TYR A 54 16.36 15.18 -21.48
C TYR A 54 15.20 14.63 -20.64
N PHE A 55 15.07 13.31 -20.60
CA PHE A 55 14.05 12.63 -19.81
C PHE A 55 14.56 12.37 -18.39
N PHE A 56 13.82 12.85 -17.38
CA PHE A 56 14.14 12.68 -15.96
C PHE A 56 13.24 11.65 -15.24
N GLY A 57 12.10 11.28 -15.85
CA GLY A 57 11.20 10.30 -15.27
C GLY A 57 9.73 10.67 -15.44
N PHE A 58 8.92 10.10 -14.56
CA PHE A 58 7.49 10.37 -14.48
C PHE A 58 7.10 10.83 -13.08
N ASP A 59 6.20 11.80 -13.02
CA ASP A 59 5.41 12.11 -11.84
C ASP A 59 4.07 11.37 -11.93
N TYR A 60 3.71 10.64 -10.85
CA TYR A 60 2.49 9.85 -10.79
C TYR A 60 1.46 10.53 -9.91
N GLU A 61 0.30 10.84 -10.47
CA GLU A 61 -0.80 11.40 -9.71
C GLU A 61 -1.51 10.30 -8.88
N PRO A 62 -1.96 10.61 -7.65
CA PRO A 62 -2.78 9.69 -6.88
C PRO A 62 -4.04 9.28 -7.64
N LEU A 63 -4.47 8.03 -7.48
CA LEU A 63 -5.70 7.53 -8.08
C LEU A 63 -6.89 8.35 -7.61
N GLN A 64 -7.77 8.66 -8.55
CA GLN A 64 -9.04 9.30 -8.29
C GLN A 64 -10.12 8.64 -9.14
N PHE A 65 -11.23 8.29 -8.53
CA PHE A 65 -12.34 7.66 -9.25
C PHE A 65 -13.69 8.08 -8.69
N GLN A 66 -14.66 8.12 -9.59
CA GLN A 66 -16.04 8.44 -9.24
C GLN A 66 -16.88 7.16 -9.17
N VAL A 67 -17.72 7.08 -8.18
CA VAL A 67 -18.66 5.98 -7.98
C VAL A 67 -20.04 6.52 -7.65
N SER A 68 -21.08 5.81 -8.13
CA SER A 68 -22.46 6.16 -7.86
C SER A 68 -23.12 5.03 -7.06
N PHE A 69 -23.78 5.36 -5.98
CA PHE A 69 -24.47 4.42 -5.11
C PHE A 69 -25.95 4.76 -5.00
N ALA A 70 -26.81 3.84 -5.41
CA ALA A 70 -28.26 3.98 -5.23
C ALA A 70 -28.67 3.52 -3.83
N PHE A 71 -29.72 4.13 -3.31
CA PHE A 71 -30.41 3.63 -2.12
C PHE A 71 -31.34 2.49 -2.51
N LYS A 72 -31.20 1.34 -1.83
CA LYS A 72 -32.07 0.20 -1.99
C LYS A 72 -33.54 0.52 -1.59
N ASP A 73 -33.66 1.30 -0.51
CA ASP A 73 -34.94 1.70 0.09
C ASP A 73 -35.05 3.21 0.20
N THR A 74 -36.21 3.72 0.58
CA THR A 74 -36.36 5.12 0.95
C THR A 74 -35.59 5.44 2.20
N TRP A 75 -35.09 6.66 2.30
CA TRP A 75 -34.30 7.11 3.45
C TRP A 75 -35.07 8.13 4.30
N ASP A 76 -34.63 8.25 5.55
CA ASP A 76 -34.98 9.34 6.44
C ASP A 76 -33.77 10.28 6.68
N ASN A 77 -34.00 11.38 7.37
CA ASN A 77 -32.93 12.36 7.67
C ASN A 77 -31.84 11.79 8.59
N GLN A 78 -32.17 10.82 9.43
CA GLN A 78 -31.19 10.21 10.32
C GLN A 78 -30.22 9.35 9.53
N LYS A 79 -30.71 8.50 8.63
CA LYS A 79 -29.91 7.66 7.74
C LYS A 79 -28.95 8.50 6.89
N ILE A 80 -29.43 9.59 6.31
CA ILE A 80 -28.55 10.52 5.54
C ILE A 80 -27.44 11.10 6.41
N ARG A 81 -27.75 11.53 7.65
CA ARG A 81 -26.73 12.05 8.57
C ARG A 81 -25.68 11.00 8.95
N GLU A 82 -26.08 9.76 9.16
CA GLU A 82 -25.18 8.64 9.46
C GLU A 82 -24.26 8.36 8.30
N ILE A 83 -24.75 8.33 7.07
CA ILE A 83 -23.96 8.17 5.85
C ILE A 83 -22.97 9.34 5.71
N CYS A 84 -23.42 10.59 5.89
CA CYS A 84 -22.53 11.76 5.85
C CYS A 84 -21.41 11.67 6.87
N ARG A 85 -21.68 11.24 8.12
CA ARG A 85 -20.65 11.06 9.13
C ARG A 85 -19.67 9.95 8.79
N TRP A 86 -20.17 8.85 8.24
CA TRP A 86 -19.34 7.73 7.80
C TRP A 86 -18.41 8.12 6.65
N LEU A 87 -18.92 8.82 5.63
CA LEU A 87 -18.13 9.21 4.47
C LEU A 87 -17.15 10.36 4.75
N LYS A 88 -17.48 11.25 5.70
CA LYS A 88 -16.64 12.39 6.08
C LYS A 88 -15.54 11.96 7.04
N GLN A 89 -14.46 11.45 6.50
CA GLN A 89 -13.27 11.04 7.28
C GLN A 89 -12.24 12.17 7.32
N PRO A 90 -11.52 12.36 8.43
CA PRO A 90 -10.50 13.40 8.57
C PRO A 90 -9.19 13.05 7.88
N TYR A 91 -8.99 11.77 7.50
CA TYR A 91 -7.77 11.24 6.91
C TYR A 91 -8.08 10.05 6.00
N TYR A 92 -7.11 9.62 5.21
CA TYR A 92 -7.24 8.47 4.31
C TYR A 92 -7.64 7.21 5.07
N GLN A 93 -8.68 6.56 4.60
CA GLN A 93 -9.23 5.32 5.16
C GLN A 93 -9.16 4.19 4.15
N PRO A 94 -9.06 2.94 4.61
CA PRO A 94 -9.11 1.80 3.71
C PRO A 94 -10.48 1.68 3.07
N LEU A 95 -10.46 1.50 1.74
CA LEU A 95 -11.60 1.18 0.90
C LEU A 95 -11.31 -0.12 0.16
N SER A 96 -12.22 -1.06 0.18
CA SER A 96 -12.19 -2.27 -0.63
C SER A 96 -13.59 -2.57 -1.20
N PHE A 97 -13.64 -3.29 -2.30
CA PHE A 97 -14.88 -3.66 -2.96
C PHE A 97 -15.21 -5.13 -2.70
N SER A 98 -16.50 -5.47 -2.60
CA SER A 98 -16.96 -6.80 -2.15
C SER A 98 -16.45 -7.96 -3.01
N ASN A 99 -16.17 -7.74 -4.29
CA ASN A 99 -15.67 -8.76 -5.20
C ASN A 99 -14.14 -8.90 -5.20
N ASP A 100 -13.41 -7.96 -4.55
CA ASP A 100 -11.94 -7.98 -4.46
C ASP A 100 -11.49 -7.36 -3.13
N LEU A 101 -11.65 -8.11 -2.04
CA LEU A 101 -11.27 -7.68 -0.69
C LEU A 101 -9.75 -7.64 -0.49
N ASP A 102 -9.01 -8.33 -1.35
CA ASP A 102 -7.55 -8.34 -1.35
C ASP A 102 -6.94 -7.09 -2.02
N ARG A 103 -7.79 -6.20 -2.51
CA ARG A 103 -7.37 -4.92 -3.08
C ARG A 103 -7.87 -3.77 -2.21
N ILE A 104 -6.93 -3.08 -1.60
CA ILE A 104 -7.19 -2.00 -0.65
C ILE A 104 -6.71 -0.68 -1.22
N TYR A 105 -7.60 0.31 -1.26
CA TYR A 105 -7.30 1.70 -1.58
C TYR A 105 -7.33 2.51 -0.29
N TYR A 106 -6.34 3.34 -0.05
CA TYR A 106 -6.38 4.30 1.05
C TYR A 106 -6.85 5.64 0.50
N CYS A 107 -8.09 6.00 0.77
CA CYS A 107 -8.72 7.15 0.13
C CYS A 107 -9.58 8.00 1.09
N VAL A 108 -9.92 9.19 0.63
CA VAL A 108 -10.90 10.10 1.23
C VAL A 108 -11.91 10.51 0.17
N VAL A 109 -13.12 10.82 0.61
CA VAL A 109 -14.11 11.47 -0.26
C VAL A 109 -13.71 12.93 -0.41
N ILE A 110 -13.62 13.38 -1.64
CA ILE A 110 -13.35 14.77 -2.02
C ILE A 110 -14.50 15.31 -2.85
N ASP A 111 -14.40 16.57 -3.21
CA ASP A 111 -15.39 17.31 -4.01
C ASP A 111 -16.78 17.37 -3.35
N GLU A 112 -17.75 17.96 -4.05
CA GLU A 112 -19.12 18.01 -3.60
C GLU A 112 -19.83 16.67 -3.88
N ALA A 113 -20.04 15.88 -2.82
CA ALA A 113 -20.87 14.68 -2.92
C ALA A 113 -22.33 15.09 -3.18
N GLN A 114 -22.87 14.65 -4.30
CA GLN A 114 -24.23 15.03 -4.72
C GLN A 114 -25.22 13.94 -4.40
N LEU A 115 -26.30 14.31 -3.70
CA LEU A 115 -27.50 13.48 -3.53
C LEU A 115 -28.52 13.86 -4.61
N ILE A 116 -28.72 12.95 -5.55
CA ILE A 116 -29.69 13.12 -6.64
C ILE A 116 -30.91 12.30 -6.30
N HIS A 117 -32.07 12.94 -6.15
CA HIS A 117 -33.28 12.26 -5.68
C HIS A 117 -34.55 12.83 -6.23
N ASN A 118 -35.63 12.02 -6.16
CA ASN A 118 -37.01 12.44 -6.40
C ASN A 118 -37.73 12.83 -5.09
N GLY A 119 -38.96 13.33 -5.21
CA GLY A 119 -39.85 13.68 -4.07
C GLY A 119 -40.22 12.49 -3.17
N CYS A 120 -40.04 11.25 -3.64
CA CYS A 120 -40.35 10.02 -2.92
C CYS A 120 -39.16 9.50 -2.08
N LYS A 121 -38.11 10.28 -1.91
CA LYS A 121 -36.86 9.90 -1.17
C LYS A 121 -36.20 8.66 -1.76
N GLN A 122 -36.13 8.58 -3.08
CA GLN A 122 -35.42 7.57 -3.85
C GLN A 122 -34.38 8.27 -4.71
N GLY A 123 -33.19 7.66 -4.86
CA GLY A 123 -32.13 8.26 -5.66
C GLY A 123 -30.79 7.61 -5.42
N TYR A 124 -29.74 8.37 -5.72
CA TYR A 124 -28.38 7.91 -5.62
C TYR A 124 -27.44 9.04 -5.17
N ILE A 125 -26.25 8.64 -4.71
CA ILE A 125 -25.18 9.53 -4.29
C ILE A 125 -24.03 9.37 -5.29
N ASN A 126 -23.51 10.46 -5.80
CA ASN A 126 -22.25 10.49 -6.54
C ASN A 126 -21.12 10.90 -5.60
N LEU A 127 -20.07 10.09 -5.57
CA LEU A 127 -18.89 10.31 -4.73
C LEU A 127 -17.63 10.30 -5.60
N THR A 128 -16.68 11.15 -5.25
CA THR A 128 -15.32 11.11 -5.77
C THR A 128 -14.39 10.68 -4.65
N PHE A 129 -13.74 9.52 -4.81
CA PHE A 129 -12.68 9.07 -3.94
C PHE A 129 -11.32 9.47 -4.51
N ARG A 130 -10.47 10.08 -3.67
CA ARG A 130 -9.07 10.36 -3.98
C ARG A 130 -8.20 9.50 -3.08
N CYS A 131 -7.31 8.72 -3.68
CA CYS A 131 -6.35 7.90 -2.97
C CYS A 131 -5.13 8.72 -2.52
N ASN A 132 -4.38 8.17 -1.57
CA ASN A 132 -3.10 8.73 -1.14
C ASN A 132 -1.93 8.32 -2.06
N SER A 133 -2.18 7.41 -3.00
CA SER A 133 -1.17 6.76 -3.84
C SER A 133 -1.72 6.52 -5.24
N PRO A 134 -0.87 6.43 -6.26
CA PRO A 134 -1.25 5.97 -7.60
C PRO A 134 -1.52 4.45 -7.67
N TYR A 135 -1.39 3.73 -6.57
CA TYR A 135 -1.49 2.27 -6.48
C TYR A 135 -2.56 1.82 -5.50
N SER A 136 -3.07 0.61 -5.70
CA SER A 136 -3.77 -0.16 -4.67
C SER A 136 -2.78 -1.07 -3.93
N TYR A 137 -3.21 -1.63 -2.81
CA TYR A 137 -2.37 -2.44 -1.94
C TYR A 137 -3.04 -3.78 -1.64
N SER A 138 -2.23 -4.81 -1.43
CA SER A 138 -2.70 -6.03 -0.80
C SER A 138 -3.01 -5.78 0.69
N PRO A 139 -3.68 -6.72 1.39
CA PRO A 139 -3.61 -6.79 2.84
C PRO A 139 -2.18 -6.80 3.34
N VAL A 140 -1.99 -6.43 4.61
CA VAL A 140 -0.68 -6.54 5.25
C VAL A 140 -0.43 -7.99 5.62
N TYR A 141 0.67 -8.54 5.15
CA TYR A 141 1.13 -9.88 5.46
C TYR A 141 2.33 -9.83 6.39
N THR A 142 2.46 -10.86 7.23
CA THR A 142 3.63 -11.06 8.08
C THR A 142 4.14 -12.48 7.85
N THR A 143 5.46 -12.63 7.63
CA THR A 143 6.06 -13.95 7.48
C THR A 143 6.10 -14.67 8.83
N GLN A 144 6.36 -15.95 8.80
CA GLN A 144 6.85 -16.64 10.00
C GLN A 144 8.18 -16.02 10.46
N VAL A 145 8.55 -16.27 11.69
CA VAL A 145 9.88 -15.93 12.20
C VAL A 145 10.87 -16.95 11.63
N TYR A 146 11.86 -16.47 10.89
CA TYR A 146 12.98 -17.26 10.42
C TYR A 146 14.05 -17.30 11.52
N ASP A 147 14.37 -18.47 12.00
CA ASP A 147 15.35 -18.66 13.08
C ASP A 147 16.73 -18.99 12.50
N TYR A 148 17.61 -18.00 12.57
CA TYR A 148 19.03 -18.08 12.20
C TYR A 148 19.94 -17.96 13.43
N SER A 149 19.53 -18.51 14.58
CA SER A 149 20.30 -18.44 15.84
C SER A 149 21.69 -19.05 15.75
N ASN A 150 21.90 -19.98 14.81
CA ASN A 150 23.20 -20.59 14.51
C ASN A 150 23.45 -20.52 12.99
N ASN A 151 24.03 -19.42 12.50
CA ASN A 151 24.16 -19.13 11.08
C ASN A 151 25.59 -18.69 10.69
N PRO A 152 26.62 -19.49 10.97
CA PRO A 152 28.03 -19.11 10.77
C PRO A 152 28.43 -18.99 9.29
N LEU A 153 27.71 -19.64 8.38
CA LEU A 153 28.02 -19.67 6.94
C LEU A 153 27.03 -18.84 6.10
N GLY A 154 26.03 -18.23 6.77
CA GLY A 154 24.90 -17.62 6.10
C GLY A 154 23.88 -18.66 5.59
N SER A 155 22.64 -18.23 5.45
CA SER A 155 21.53 -19.06 4.96
C SER A 155 20.82 -18.41 3.81
N ASP A 156 20.33 -19.22 2.90
CA ASP A 156 19.54 -18.74 1.78
C ASP A 156 18.05 -18.68 2.17
N LEU A 157 17.36 -17.66 1.70
CA LEU A 157 15.93 -17.45 1.87
C LEU A 157 15.33 -17.01 0.55
N VAL A 158 14.20 -17.59 0.18
CA VAL A 158 13.45 -17.15 -1.01
C VAL A 158 12.21 -16.40 -0.56
N PHE A 159 12.06 -15.18 -1.07
CA PHE A 159 10.85 -14.37 -0.90
C PHE A 159 10.21 -14.09 -2.26
N VAL A 160 8.88 -14.22 -2.34
CA VAL A 160 8.14 -13.97 -3.58
C VAL A 160 7.31 -12.70 -3.45
N ASN A 161 7.65 -11.66 -4.23
CA ASN A 161 6.82 -10.48 -4.38
C ASN A 161 5.80 -10.74 -5.51
N SER A 162 4.55 -10.95 -5.13
CA SER A 162 3.42 -11.15 -6.07
C SER A 162 2.70 -9.86 -6.46
N GLY A 163 3.24 -8.71 -6.11
CA GLY A 163 2.77 -7.40 -6.55
C GLY A 163 3.27 -7.03 -7.95
N ASP A 164 2.85 -5.87 -8.41
CA ASP A 164 3.23 -5.34 -9.73
C ASP A 164 4.44 -4.39 -9.66
N LEU A 165 4.88 -4.03 -8.46
CA LEU A 165 5.96 -3.09 -8.20
C LEU A 165 6.87 -3.62 -7.09
N GLU A 166 8.01 -2.97 -6.91
CA GLU A 166 8.90 -3.31 -5.79
C GLU A 166 8.18 -3.16 -4.45
N CYS A 167 8.50 -4.03 -3.53
CA CYS A 167 7.97 -4.06 -2.18
C CYS A 167 9.08 -3.73 -1.19
N LYS A 168 8.89 -2.69 -0.39
CA LYS A 168 9.78 -2.32 0.71
C LYS A 168 9.14 -2.78 2.02
N PRO A 169 9.66 -3.82 2.66
CA PRO A 169 9.07 -4.39 3.87
C PRO A 169 9.46 -3.61 5.13
N ASP A 170 8.71 -3.85 6.21
CA ASP A 170 9.24 -3.68 7.55
C ASP A 170 10.07 -4.93 7.90
N VAL A 171 11.27 -4.72 8.40
CA VAL A 171 12.20 -5.78 8.77
C VAL A 171 12.33 -5.81 10.29
N PHE A 172 12.02 -6.94 10.91
CA PHE A 172 12.17 -7.16 12.35
C PHE A 172 13.36 -8.11 12.55
N ILE A 173 14.35 -7.66 13.34
CA ILE A 173 15.55 -8.43 13.65
C ILE A 173 15.68 -8.54 15.17
N GLN A 174 15.81 -9.76 15.68
CA GLN A 174 16.29 -10.00 17.04
C GLN A 174 17.70 -10.60 16.94
N LYS A 175 18.69 -9.85 17.42
CA LYS A 175 20.11 -10.28 17.38
C LYS A 175 20.36 -11.41 18.37
N ILE A 176 21.16 -12.38 17.98
CA ILE A 176 21.64 -13.49 18.84
C ILE A 176 23.16 -13.43 18.91
N GLY A 177 23.69 -13.23 20.12
CA GLY A 177 25.10 -12.88 20.33
C GLY A 177 25.48 -11.53 19.72
N ASP A 178 26.58 -10.93 20.11
CA ASP A 178 27.06 -9.68 19.54
C ASP A 178 27.55 -9.83 18.09
N GLY A 179 27.44 -8.77 17.29
CA GLY A 179 28.05 -8.71 15.95
C GLY A 179 27.11 -8.20 14.86
N ASP A 180 27.47 -8.50 13.62
CA ASP A 180 26.82 -7.98 12.42
C ASP A 180 25.60 -8.85 11.99
N VAL A 181 24.69 -8.22 11.25
CA VAL A 181 23.62 -8.91 10.50
C VAL A 181 23.54 -8.28 9.12
N SER A 182 23.48 -9.11 8.07
CA SER A 182 23.22 -8.60 6.72
C SER A 182 22.23 -9.48 5.95
N ILE A 183 21.50 -8.85 5.04
CA ILE A 183 20.59 -9.49 4.10
C ILE A 183 20.98 -8.99 2.71
N ILE A 184 21.44 -9.89 1.85
CA ILE A 184 21.84 -9.59 0.48
C ILE A 184 20.75 -10.04 -0.45
N ASN A 185 20.15 -9.14 -1.24
CA ASN A 185 19.20 -9.51 -2.27
C ASN A 185 19.91 -9.74 -3.60
N LEU A 186 20.15 -10.99 -3.94
CA LEU A 186 20.82 -11.39 -5.20
C LEU A 186 19.97 -11.04 -6.43
N SER A 187 18.66 -10.95 -6.29
CA SER A 187 17.74 -10.59 -7.36
C SER A 187 17.67 -9.09 -7.63
N ASP A 188 18.15 -8.25 -6.69
CA ASP A 188 18.23 -6.79 -6.81
C ASP A 188 19.68 -6.31 -6.92
N GLY A 189 20.43 -6.89 -7.86
CA GLY A 189 21.81 -6.51 -8.13
C GLY A 189 22.79 -6.79 -6.97
N GLY A 190 22.43 -7.64 -6.02
CA GLY A 190 23.27 -7.95 -4.86
C GLY A 190 23.30 -6.83 -3.81
N LYS A 191 22.31 -5.96 -3.76
CA LYS A 191 22.20 -4.93 -2.71
C LYS A 191 22.20 -5.58 -1.34
N GLU A 192 23.02 -5.05 -0.46
CA GLU A 192 23.19 -5.53 0.90
C GLU A 192 22.53 -4.54 1.89
N PHE A 193 21.57 -5.04 2.66
CA PHE A 193 21.04 -4.40 3.86
C PHE A 193 21.89 -4.89 5.04
N LYS A 194 22.58 -3.99 5.77
CA LYS A 194 23.55 -4.41 6.77
C LYS A 194 23.58 -3.52 7.99
N PHE A 195 23.58 -4.16 9.16
CA PHE A 195 23.94 -3.57 10.45
C PHE A 195 25.26 -4.12 10.94
N ILE A 196 26.06 -3.27 11.57
CA ILE A 196 27.33 -3.63 12.21
C ILE A 196 27.25 -3.40 13.73
N GLY A 197 27.85 -4.31 14.50
CA GLY A 197 28.02 -4.16 15.93
C GLY A 197 26.72 -4.10 16.74
N LEU A 198 25.72 -4.93 16.39
CA LEU A 198 24.53 -5.11 17.20
C LEU A 198 24.83 -5.92 18.46
N LEU A 199 24.09 -5.66 19.53
CA LEU A 199 24.26 -6.33 20.81
C LEU A 199 23.39 -7.59 20.92
N ASP A 200 23.79 -8.53 21.75
CA ASP A 200 22.97 -9.72 22.03
C ASP A 200 21.61 -9.36 22.61
N GLY A 201 20.55 -9.96 22.07
CA GLY A 201 19.17 -9.70 22.46
C GLY A 201 18.58 -8.39 21.94
N GLU A 202 19.35 -7.59 21.20
CA GLU A 202 18.84 -6.33 20.62
C GLU A 202 17.77 -6.61 19.56
N GLU A 203 16.67 -5.88 19.67
CA GLU A 203 15.57 -5.91 18.71
C GLU A 203 15.57 -4.64 17.88
N ILE A 204 15.61 -4.81 16.55
CA ILE A 204 15.58 -3.72 15.58
C ILE A 204 14.37 -3.85 14.69
N THR A 205 13.68 -2.75 14.50
CA THR A 205 12.60 -2.61 13.52
C THR A 205 13.01 -1.58 12.49
N VAL A 206 12.97 -1.96 11.21
CA VAL A 206 13.28 -1.06 10.10
C VAL A 206 12.08 -0.96 9.17
N ASP A 207 11.49 0.21 9.10
CA ASP A 207 10.51 0.57 8.06
C ASP A 207 11.29 0.99 6.80
N CYS A 208 11.38 0.08 5.82
CA CYS A 208 12.15 0.35 4.61
C CYS A 208 11.45 1.33 3.65
N GLU A 209 10.13 1.53 3.76
CA GLU A 209 9.41 2.50 2.92
C GLU A 209 9.67 3.95 3.40
N ASN A 210 9.65 4.17 4.73
CA ASN A 210 9.84 5.49 5.33
C ASN A 210 11.28 5.73 5.80
N GLU A 211 12.18 4.74 5.61
CA GLU A 211 13.60 4.81 5.99
C GLU A 211 13.82 5.08 7.48
N ASN A 212 12.93 4.50 8.33
CA ASN A 212 12.98 4.66 9.78
C ASN A 212 13.57 3.41 10.46
N ILE A 213 14.46 3.63 11.43
CA ILE A 213 15.14 2.58 12.20
C ILE A 213 14.87 2.80 13.68
N GLU A 214 14.32 1.78 14.33
CA GLU A 214 14.04 1.76 15.76
C GLU A 214 14.78 0.59 16.43
N THR A 215 15.21 0.78 17.67
CA THR A 215 15.82 -0.26 18.51
C THR A 215 15.17 -0.25 19.89
N ASN A 216 15.12 -1.42 20.55
CA ASN A 216 14.65 -1.54 21.93
C ASN A 216 15.66 -1.00 22.96
N LEU A 217 16.86 -0.64 22.54
CA LEU A 217 17.88 -0.08 23.44
C LEU A 217 17.57 1.38 23.78
N PRO A 218 17.53 1.77 25.05
CA PRO A 218 17.24 3.13 25.46
C PRO A 218 18.35 4.09 25.00
N ASN A 219 17.93 5.23 24.42
CA ASN A 219 18.84 6.30 23.96
C ASN A 219 19.85 5.86 22.89
N ALA A 220 19.57 4.78 22.14
CA ALA A 220 20.41 4.32 21.06
C ALA A 220 19.81 4.69 19.69
N TYR A 221 20.67 5.11 18.77
CA TYR A 221 20.33 5.39 17.38
C TYR A 221 21.22 4.55 16.47
N ARG A 222 20.62 3.70 15.64
CA ARG A 222 21.36 2.71 14.84
C ARG A 222 21.68 3.13 13.41
N TYR A 223 21.36 4.38 13.02
CA TYR A 223 21.69 4.88 11.67
C TYR A 223 23.20 4.87 11.38
N ASN A 224 24.06 5.15 12.37
CA ASN A 224 25.52 5.09 12.22
C ASN A 224 26.08 3.66 12.10
N ASN A 225 25.27 2.67 12.47
CA ASN A 225 25.62 1.26 12.40
C ASN A 225 25.00 0.59 11.15
N PHE A 226 24.21 1.34 10.37
CA PHE A 226 23.53 0.88 9.19
C PHE A 226 24.22 1.41 7.91
N ASN A 227 24.25 0.62 6.87
CA ASN A 227 24.91 0.99 5.60
C ASN A 227 24.06 1.85 4.67
N ASN A 228 22.91 2.36 5.11
CA ASN A 228 21.95 3.17 4.34
C ASN A 228 21.38 2.50 3.07
N GLN A 229 21.40 1.16 3.02
CA GLN A 229 20.78 0.39 1.95
C GLN A 229 19.54 -0.33 2.50
N PHE A 230 18.38 0.31 2.37
CA PHE A 230 17.11 -0.26 2.80
C PHE A 230 16.70 -1.42 1.90
N LEU A 231 16.13 -2.48 2.52
CA LEU A 231 15.76 -3.69 1.80
C LEU A 231 14.58 -3.42 0.87
N SER A 232 14.69 -3.91 -0.37
CA SER A 232 13.60 -3.95 -1.33
C SER A 232 13.49 -5.32 -1.97
N PHE A 233 12.26 -5.72 -2.31
CA PHE A 233 11.98 -6.94 -3.04
C PHE A 233 11.49 -6.59 -4.44
N VAL A 234 12.25 -6.96 -5.46
CA VAL A 234 11.81 -6.84 -6.85
C VAL A 234 10.61 -7.72 -7.13
N VAL A 235 9.86 -7.43 -8.17
CA VAL A 235 8.71 -8.25 -8.59
C VAL A 235 9.17 -9.68 -8.91
N GLY A 236 8.44 -10.67 -8.40
CA GLY A 236 8.76 -12.08 -8.57
C GLY A 236 9.66 -12.64 -7.47
N TYR A 237 10.55 -13.55 -7.83
CA TYR A 237 11.42 -14.26 -6.89
C TYR A 237 12.58 -13.39 -6.44
N ASN A 238 12.77 -13.28 -5.13
CA ASN A 238 13.92 -12.67 -4.50
C ASN A 238 14.72 -13.74 -3.77
N TYR A 239 15.95 -13.95 -4.22
CA TYR A 239 16.90 -14.87 -3.59
C TYR A 239 17.75 -14.06 -2.61
N LEU A 240 17.52 -14.29 -1.33
CA LEU A 240 18.17 -13.57 -0.25
C LEU A 240 19.23 -14.44 0.39
N LYS A 241 20.37 -13.84 0.75
CA LYS A 241 21.35 -14.44 1.63
C LYS A 241 21.38 -13.70 2.96
N VAL A 242 21.07 -14.41 4.03
CA VAL A 242 21.06 -13.87 5.40
C VAL A 242 22.33 -14.27 6.11
N ASN A 243 23.12 -13.32 6.59
CA ASN A 243 24.36 -13.56 7.34
C ASN A 243 24.23 -13.01 8.77
N GLY A 244 24.94 -13.66 9.69
CA GLY A 244 24.89 -13.35 11.12
C GLY A 244 23.79 -14.13 11.86
N ASN A 245 23.97 -14.24 13.17
CA ASN A 245 23.01 -14.96 14.04
C ASN A 245 21.88 -14.02 14.45
N CYS A 246 20.65 -14.33 14.04
CA CYS A 246 19.48 -13.54 14.36
C CYS A 246 18.19 -14.34 14.21
N LYS A 247 17.08 -13.79 14.71
CA LYS A 247 15.74 -14.12 14.23
C LYS A 247 15.25 -12.99 13.37
N LEU A 248 14.60 -13.34 12.26
CA LEU A 248 14.20 -12.41 11.20
C LEU A 248 12.72 -12.59 10.87
N GLN A 249 12.01 -11.49 10.70
CA GLN A 249 10.62 -11.50 10.24
C GLN A 249 10.38 -10.29 9.33
N PHE A 250 9.54 -10.47 8.32
CA PHE A 250 9.09 -9.39 7.44
C PHE A 250 7.61 -9.13 7.62
N ARG A 251 7.23 -7.85 7.67
CA ARG A 251 5.85 -7.39 7.49
C ARG A 251 5.79 -6.56 6.22
N TYR A 252 4.86 -6.85 5.33
CA TYR A 252 4.83 -6.28 4.00
C TYR A 252 3.42 -6.21 3.43
N ARG A 253 3.27 -5.38 2.43
CA ARG A 253 2.10 -5.31 1.55
C ARG A 253 2.57 -5.08 0.13
N PHE A 254 1.91 -5.70 -0.82
CA PHE A 254 2.25 -5.52 -2.22
C PHE A 254 1.55 -4.30 -2.80
N LYS A 255 2.27 -3.54 -3.63
CA LYS A 255 1.71 -2.49 -4.48
C LYS A 255 1.18 -3.15 -5.75
N ARG A 256 -0.05 -2.79 -6.14
CA ARG A 256 -0.70 -3.31 -7.34
C ARG A 256 -1.09 -2.16 -8.25
N LEU A 257 -0.80 -2.32 -9.54
CA LEU A 257 -1.43 -1.57 -10.60
C LEU A 257 -2.91 -1.98 -10.68
N MET A 258 -3.73 -1.23 -11.36
CA MET A 258 -5.17 -1.57 -11.44
C MET A 258 -5.43 -3.00 -11.87
#